data_c91d129b2dbef306cffb2f0dec8eba30
#
_entry.id   c91d129b2dbef306cffb2f0dec8eba30
#
_cell.length_a   1.000
_cell.length_b   1.000
_cell.length_c   1.000
_cell.angle_alpha   90.00
_cell.angle_beta   90.00
_cell.angle_gamma   90.00
#
_symmetry.space_group_name_H-M   'P 1'
#
loop_
_entity.id
_entity.type
_entity.pdbx_description
1 polymer ?
#
loop_
_entity_poly.entity_id
_entity_poly.type
_entity_poly.pdbx_seq_one_letter_code
_entity_poly.pdbx_strand_id
1 'polypeptide(L)'
;MKYTHEQLEKHSEILAQKVFLTDRLPHFELLLSEVKILAEQSETGSTVVSLERGLLYGGYSLIGPYFHQHNFISVDSSPTSADERGAYNKSKVLDDDFIQVPITTRAPIENTVLDDNIADLVLVPNLVHHIADQHALINEMSRITKPNGKVFVFEPTLRELHQIPDDYLRYTPYGMYEIMRKVGLEPIDTKLNGGPFSAIGYCWLQALEYLPLEQRKETEAWFFNEHWPQLKQWDTQHTQNLVREHTKFPVGFSILAEKIK
;
A
#
# COMPACT_ATOMS: atom_id res chain seq x y z
N MET A 1 -15.74 -1.05 21.31
CA MET A 1 -15.16 -0.51 20.04
C MET A 1 -14.31 0.70 20.41
N LYS A 2 -13.08 0.77 19.92
CA LYS A 2 -12.18 1.90 20.21
C LYS A 2 -12.50 3.13 19.35
N TYR A 3 -12.96 2.91 18.10
CA TYR A 3 -13.36 3.96 17.16
C TYR A 3 -14.75 3.66 16.58
N THR A 4 -15.52 4.72 16.28
CA THR A 4 -16.82 4.60 15.63
C THR A 4 -16.67 4.44 14.11
N HIS A 5 -17.71 3.98 13.44
CA HIS A 5 -17.74 3.91 11.98
C HIS A 5 -17.51 5.28 11.34
N GLU A 6 -18.15 6.32 11.86
CA GLU A 6 -17.98 7.71 11.38
C GLU A 6 -16.53 8.20 11.49
N GLN A 7 -15.86 7.90 12.61
CA GLN A 7 -14.43 8.24 12.78
C GLN A 7 -13.53 7.51 11.77
N LEU A 8 -13.80 6.23 11.49
CA LEU A 8 -13.04 5.46 10.52
C LEU A 8 -13.30 5.94 9.08
N GLU A 9 -14.53 6.31 8.74
CA GLU A 9 -14.83 6.90 7.43
C GLU A 9 -14.12 8.23 7.23
N LYS A 10 -14.15 9.12 8.23
CA LYS A 10 -13.42 10.39 8.18
C LYS A 10 -11.91 10.17 8.04
N HIS A 11 -11.35 9.20 8.77
CA HIS A 11 -9.96 8.81 8.60
C HIS A 11 -9.66 8.33 7.18
N SER A 12 -10.56 7.53 6.59
CA SER A 12 -10.45 7.07 5.20
C SER A 12 -10.44 8.21 4.19
N GLU A 13 -11.30 9.20 4.38
CA GLU A 13 -11.36 10.40 3.53
C GLU A 13 -10.05 11.20 3.59
N ILE A 14 -9.49 11.38 4.79
CA ILE A 14 -8.18 12.04 4.97
C ILE A 14 -7.09 11.27 4.24
N LEU A 15 -7.04 9.94 4.40
CA LEU A 15 -6.07 9.12 3.69
C LEU A 15 -6.23 9.23 2.16
N ALA A 16 -7.46 9.12 1.66
CA ALA A 16 -7.75 9.17 0.24
C ALA A 16 -7.37 10.53 -0.37
N GLN A 17 -7.76 11.63 0.26
CA GLN A 17 -7.62 12.98 -0.30
C GLN A 17 -6.24 13.59 -0.06
N LYS A 18 -5.64 13.36 1.12
CA LYS A 18 -4.43 14.09 1.54
C LYS A 18 -3.16 13.26 1.50
N VAL A 19 -3.26 11.93 1.65
CA VAL A 19 -2.09 11.05 1.74
C VAL A 19 -1.88 10.30 0.43
N PHE A 20 -2.90 9.57 -0.02
CA PHE A 20 -2.82 8.69 -1.17
C PHE A 20 -3.26 9.37 -2.48
N LEU A 21 -3.96 10.49 -2.42
CA LEU A 21 -4.46 11.22 -3.58
C LEU A 21 -5.17 10.30 -4.57
N THR A 22 -6.13 9.52 -4.07
CA THR A 22 -6.76 8.42 -4.83
C THR A 22 -7.44 8.87 -6.12
N ASP A 23 -7.93 10.11 -6.17
CA ASP A 23 -8.47 10.70 -7.42
C ASP A 23 -7.45 10.72 -8.56
N ARG A 24 -6.16 10.82 -8.26
CA ARG A 24 -5.05 10.88 -9.21
C ARG A 24 -4.25 9.58 -9.28
N LEU A 25 -4.23 8.84 -8.18
CA LEU A 25 -3.49 7.60 -7.99
C LEU A 25 -4.45 6.46 -7.61
N PRO A 26 -5.27 5.99 -8.57
CA PRO A 26 -6.39 5.10 -8.30
C PRO A 26 -5.98 3.74 -7.71
N HIS A 27 -4.73 3.32 -7.86
CA HIS A 27 -4.26 2.08 -7.25
C HIS A 27 -4.32 2.11 -5.71
N PHE A 28 -4.24 3.28 -5.06
CA PHE A 28 -4.41 3.38 -3.61
C PHE A 28 -5.87 3.23 -3.14
N GLU A 29 -6.85 3.37 -4.04
CA GLU A 29 -8.24 2.97 -3.73
C GLU A 29 -8.31 1.46 -3.44
N LEU A 30 -7.56 0.66 -4.21
CA LEU A 30 -7.46 -0.78 -3.97
C LEU A 30 -6.87 -1.06 -2.58
N LEU A 31 -5.77 -0.39 -2.20
CA LEU A 31 -5.18 -0.58 -0.87
C LEU A 31 -6.19 -0.29 0.24
N LEU A 32 -6.86 0.87 0.19
CA LEU A 32 -7.82 1.26 1.22
C LEU A 32 -9.02 0.31 1.31
N SER A 33 -9.55 -0.12 0.16
CA SER A 33 -10.68 -1.06 0.13
C SER A 33 -10.29 -2.43 0.69
N GLU A 34 -9.13 -2.97 0.30
CA GLU A 34 -8.67 -4.27 0.76
C GLU A 34 -8.37 -4.28 2.26
N VAL A 35 -7.75 -3.22 2.77
CA VAL A 35 -7.47 -3.10 4.21
C VAL A 35 -8.76 -3.09 5.04
N LYS A 36 -9.81 -2.39 4.59
CA LYS A 36 -11.13 -2.38 5.24
C LYS A 36 -11.75 -3.80 5.24
N ILE A 37 -11.76 -4.44 4.07
CA ILE A 37 -12.29 -5.81 3.91
C ILE A 37 -11.56 -6.79 4.83
N LEU A 38 -10.24 -6.74 4.87
CA LEU A 38 -9.42 -7.61 5.70
C LEU A 38 -9.69 -7.38 7.20
N ALA A 39 -9.87 -6.12 7.62
CA ALA A 39 -10.20 -5.80 9.00
C ALA A 39 -11.58 -6.34 9.41
N GLU A 40 -12.56 -6.29 8.51
CA GLU A 40 -13.92 -6.82 8.75
C GLU A 40 -13.96 -8.36 8.74
N GLN A 41 -13.16 -9.00 7.88
CA GLN A 41 -13.13 -10.46 7.74
C GLN A 41 -12.24 -11.17 8.76
N SER A 42 -11.31 -10.44 9.39
CA SER A 42 -10.43 -11.01 10.40
C SER A 42 -11.19 -11.26 11.72
N GLU A 43 -10.89 -12.36 12.38
CA GLU A 43 -11.49 -12.68 13.67
C GLU A 43 -11.10 -11.63 14.73
N THR A 44 -12.10 -11.11 15.44
CA THR A 44 -11.87 -10.12 16.51
C THR A 44 -10.87 -10.67 17.55
N GLY A 45 -9.86 -9.88 17.88
CA GLY A 45 -8.80 -10.27 18.80
C GLY A 45 -7.65 -11.06 18.17
N SER A 46 -7.72 -11.40 16.87
CA SER A 46 -6.60 -11.99 16.15
C SER A 46 -5.39 -11.04 16.14
N THR A 47 -4.20 -11.59 15.96
CA THR A 47 -2.96 -10.81 15.88
C THR A 47 -2.71 -10.38 14.44
N VAL A 48 -2.66 -9.08 14.21
CA VAL A 48 -2.36 -8.45 12.92
C VAL A 48 -1.03 -7.73 13.00
N VAL A 49 -0.08 -8.12 12.16
CA VAL A 49 1.23 -7.48 12.05
C VAL A 49 1.29 -6.67 10.77
N SER A 50 1.61 -5.38 10.85
CA SER A 50 1.81 -4.52 9.69
C SER A 50 3.26 -4.09 9.57
N LEU A 51 3.87 -4.37 8.41
CA LEU A 51 5.23 -3.96 8.07
C LEU A 51 5.12 -2.63 7.31
N GLU A 52 5.62 -1.54 7.89
CA GLU A 52 5.33 -0.19 7.43
C GLU A 52 6.57 0.71 7.36
N ARG A 53 6.36 1.89 6.79
CA ARG A 53 7.27 3.04 6.88
C ARG A 53 6.58 4.21 7.58
N GLY A 54 6.06 3.98 8.77
CA GLY A 54 5.24 4.91 9.54
C GLY A 54 5.97 6.18 9.98
N LEU A 55 7.30 6.17 10.07
CA LEU A 55 8.08 7.37 10.35
C LEU A 55 7.92 8.45 9.27
N LEU A 56 7.59 8.07 8.02
CA LEU A 56 7.24 9.01 6.96
C LEU A 56 5.94 9.77 7.27
N TYR A 57 5.14 9.27 8.20
CA TYR A 57 3.84 9.81 8.61
C TYR A 57 3.84 10.21 10.09
N GLY A 58 4.97 10.71 10.59
CA GLY A 58 5.08 11.19 11.97
C GLY A 58 5.15 10.09 13.03
N GLY A 59 5.45 8.85 12.65
CA GLY A 59 5.53 7.71 13.56
C GLY A 59 4.20 7.01 13.81
N TYR A 60 3.23 7.20 12.91
CA TYR A 60 1.91 6.59 13.01
C TYR A 60 1.65 5.61 11.87
N SER A 61 0.93 4.53 12.19
CA SER A 61 0.38 3.62 11.19
C SER A 61 -0.83 4.26 10.51
N LEU A 62 -0.84 4.30 9.18
CA LEU A 62 -1.97 4.81 8.41
C LEU A 62 -3.17 3.86 8.44
N ILE A 63 -2.91 2.55 8.53
CA ILE A 63 -3.95 1.51 8.44
C ILE A 63 -4.33 0.91 9.80
N GLY A 64 -3.52 1.14 10.83
CA GLY A 64 -3.77 0.66 12.19
C GLY A 64 -5.16 0.98 12.75
N PRO A 65 -5.77 2.14 12.47
CA PRO A 65 -7.12 2.45 12.94
C PRO A 65 -8.19 1.43 12.52
N TYR A 66 -8.09 0.82 11.34
CA TYR A 66 -9.05 -0.19 10.89
C TYR A 66 -9.00 -1.47 11.72
N PHE A 67 -7.84 -1.79 12.29
CA PHE A 67 -7.60 -2.99 13.09
C PHE A 67 -7.76 -2.76 14.60
N HIS A 68 -8.55 -1.76 15.02
CA HIS A 68 -8.73 -1.38 16.41
C HIS A 68 -9.40 -2.46 17.30
N GLN A 69 -9.97 -3.50 16.70
CA GLN A 69 -10.56 -4.65 17.39
C GLN A 69 -9.60 -5.86 17.45
N HIS A 70 -8.39 -5.70 16.98
CA HIS A 70 -7.37 -6.75 16.89
C HIS A 70 -6.16 -6.42 17.77
N ASN A 71 -5.34 -7.42 18.01
CA ASN A 71 -4.01 -7.21 18.58
C ASN A 71 -3.09 -6.72 17.45
N PHE A 72 -3.08 -5.39 17.24
CA PHE A 72 -2.36 -4.77 16.14
C PHE A 72 -0.92 -4.42 16.52
N ILE A 73 0.03 -4.93 15.77
CA ILE A 73 1.47 -4.68 15.90
C ILE A 73 1.95 -4.06 14.59
N SER A 74 2.53 -2.87 14.65
CA SER A 74 3.18 -2.23 13.51
C SER A 74 4.69 -2.22 13.68
N VAL A 75 5.42 -2.63 12.64
CA VAL A 75 6.88 -2.63 12.59
C VAL A 75 7.31 -1.63 11.54
N ASP A 76 8.18 -0.70 11.92
CA ASP A 76 8.73 0.33 11.02
C ASP A 76 10.19 0.07 10.73
N SER A 77 10.50 -0.03 9.44
CA SER A 77 11.86 -0.22 8.93
C SER A 77 12.60 1.08 8.65
N SER A 78 11.90 2.23 8.74
CA SER A 78 12.53 3.50 8.35
C SER A 78 13.72 3.81 9.23
N PRO A 79 14.93 3.97 8.69
CA PRO A 79 16.06 4.44 9.46
C PRO A 79 15.78 5.86 9.96
N THR A 80 16.22 6.18 11.15
CA THR A 80 16.15 7.54 11.73
C THR A 80 16.71 8.62 10.79
N SER A 81 17.64 8.24 9.91
CA SER A 81 18.18 9.11 8.86
C SER A 81 17.18 9.47 7.75
N ALA A 82 16.02 8.84 7.66
CA ALA A 82 14.98 9.28 6.72
C ALA A 82 14.40 10.63 7.10
N ASP A 83 14.31 10.93 8.39
CA ASP A 83 13.94 12.26 8.90
C ASP A 83 15.00 13.32 8.56
N GLU A 84 16.27 12.95 8.57
CA GLU A 84 17.40 13.83 8.25
C GLU A 84 17.52 14.14 6.75
N ARG A 85 17.02 13.26 5.87
CA ARG A 85 17.07 13.46 4.41
C ARG A 85 15.98 14.37 3.87
N GLY A 86 15.18 14.99 4.73
CA GLY A 86 14.02 15.81 4.30
C GLY A 86 12.94 14.99 3.61
N ALA A 87 13.00 13.67 3.75
CA ALA A 87 12.04 12.75 3.18
C ALA A 87 10.68 13.00 3.81
N TYR A 88 9.87 13.68 3.07
CA TYR A 88 8.42 13.66 3.05
C TYR A 88 7.76 13.63 4.44
N ASN A 89 7.96 14.66 5.22
CA ASN A 89 7.22 14.79 6.47
C ASN A 89 5.75 15.11 6.17
N LYS A 90 4.96 14.05 5.88
CA LYS A 90 3.51 14.14 5.68
C LYS A 90 2.77 14.43 6.98
N SER A 91 3.42 14.51 8.12
CA SER A 91 2.77 14.87 9.39
C SER A 91 2.05 16.21 9.32
N LYS A 92 2.50 17.13 8.46
CA LYS A 92 1.84 18.41 8.18
C LYS A 92 0.54 18.28 7.37
N VAL A 93 0.27 17.12 6.78
CA VAL A 93 -0.95 16.85 5.99
C VAL A 93 -2.02 16.22 6.85
N LEU A 94 -1.61 15.66 8.00
CA LEU A 94 -2.51 15.04 8.97
C LEU A 94 -3.04 16.14 9.89
N ASP A 95 -4.33 16.32 9.89
CA ASP A 95 -5.04 17.26 10.76
C ASP A 95 -5.46 16.62 12.10
N ASP A 96 -6.12 17.39 12.95
CA ASP A 96 -6.54 16.96 14.30
C ASP A 96 -7.57 15.80 14.26
N ASP A 97 -8.20 15.58 13.11
CA ASP A 97 -9.17 14.50 12.91
C ASP A 97 -8.54 13.16 12.49
N PHE A 98 -7.23 13.16 12.20
CA PHE A 98 -6.50 11.95 11.86
C PHE A 98 -6.35 11.04 13.07
N ILE A 99 -6.77 9.79 12.96
CA ILE A 99 -6.61 8.82 14.04
C ILE A 99 -5.15 8.38 14.14
N GLN A 100 -4.50 8.74 15.24
CA GLN A 100 -3.10 8.44 15.50
C GLN A 100 -2.94 7.09 16.20
N VAL A 101 -2.45 6.09 15.45
CA VAL A 101 -2.03 4.78 16.00
C VAL A 101 -0.51 4.71 15.94
N PRO A 102 0.21 4.87 17.07
CA PRO A 102 1.66 4.87 17.07
C PRO A 102 2.24 3.55 16.55
N ILE A 103 3.37 3.65 15.85
CA ILE A 103 4.19 2.47 15.53
C ILE A 103 4.65 1.81 16.82
N THR A 104 4.46 0.49 16.91
CA THR A 104 4.75 -0.28 18.12
C THR A 104 6.20 -0.75 18.22
N THR A 105 6.82 -1.05 17.09
CA THR A 105 8.16 -1.67 17.04
C THR A 105 9.00 -1.02 15.95
N ARG A 106 10.26 -0.70 16.28
CA ARG A 106 11.27 -0.29 15.32
C ARG A 106 12.26 -1.42 15.13
N ALA A 107 12.27 -2.00 13.94
CA ALA A 107 13.20 -3.06 13.58
C ALA A 107 13.34 -3.12 12.05
N PRO A 108 14.44 -3.65 11.52
CA PRO A 108 14.47 -4.05 10.11
C PRO A 108 13.33 -5.00 9.83
N ILE A 109 12.57 -4.74 8.77
CA ILE A 109 11.41 -5.58 8.44
C ILE A 109 11.81 -6.94 7.87
N GLU A 110 13.05 -7.08 7.47
CA GLU A 110 13.69 -8.36 7.09
C GLU A 110 14.09 -9.19 8.33
N ASN A 111 13.98 -8.60 9.53
CA ASN A 111 14.26 -9.25 10.81
C ASN A 111 13.54 -8.47 11.92
N THR A 112 12.25 -8.69 12.06
CA THR A 112 11.35 -7.90 12.92
C THR A 112 11.54 -8.09 14.40
N VAL A 113 12.35 -9.04 14.85
CA VAL A 113 12.53 -9.53 16.23
C VAL A 113 11.22 -10.03 16.89
N LEU A 114 10.17 -10.22 16.12
CA LEU A 114 8.93 -10.84 16.57
C LEU A 114 9.09 -12.37 16.65
N ASP A 115 8.26 -12.99 17.47
CA ASP A 115 8.24 -14.46 17.60
C ASP A 115 7.76 -15.14 16.31
N ASP A 116 8.21 -16.39 16.10
CA ASP A 116 7.72 -17.23 15.02
C ASP A 116 6.22 -17.50 15.17
N ASN A 117 5.50 -17.50 14.04
CA ASN A 117 4.09 -17.86 13.99
C ASN A 117 3.21 -17.05 14.97
N ILE A 118 3.46 -15.75 15.10
CA ILE A 118 2.67 -14.86 15.96
C ILE A 118 1.43 -14.30 15.27
N ALA A 119 1.52 -14.03 13.96
CA ALA A 119 0.50 -13.30 13.21
C ALA A 119 -0.56 -14.20 12.57
N ASP A 120 -1.81 -13.88 12.77
CA ASP A 120 -2.93 -14.43 11.99
C ASP A 120 -3.02 -13.76 10.61
N LEU A 121 -2.64 -12.47 10.54
CA LEU A 121 -2.55 -11.69 9.31
C LEU A 121 -1.31 -10.81 9.33
N VAL A 122 -0.51 -10.87 8.25
CA VAL A 122 0.60 -9.94 8.00
C VAL A 122 0.21 -9.01 6.87
N LEU A 123 0.40 -7.71 7.05
CA LEU A 123 0.13 -6.66 6.07
C LEU A 123 1.43 -6.03 5.60
N VAL A 124 1.61 -5.91 4.28
CA VAL A 124 2.77 -5.29 3.64
C VAL A 124 2.28 -4.23 2.63
N PRO A 125 1.84 -3.06 3.13
CA PRO A 125 1.21 -2.05 2.30
C PRO A 125 2.24 -1.14 1.61
N ASN A 126 2.50 -1.35 0.32
CA ASN A 126 3.34 -0.46 -0.50
C ASN A 126 4.80 -0.34 0.02
N LEU A 127 5.44 -1.47 0.27
CA LEU A 127 6.72 -1.51 0.98
C LEU A 127 7.81 -2.35 0.29
N VAL A 128 7.45 -3.44 -0.40
CA VAL A 128 8.41 -4.44 -0.89
C VAL A 128 9.47 -3.81 -1.78
N HIS A 129 9.09 -2.87 -2.63
CA HIS A 129 10.03 -2.20 -3.54
C HIS A 129 11.09 -1.33 -2.85
N HIS A 130 10.93 -1.04 -1.55
CA HIS A 130 11.88 -0.29 -0.75
C HIS A 130 12.87 -1.14 0.03
N ILE A 131 12.80 -2.46 -0.11
CA ILE A 131 13.65 -3.39 0.62
C ILE A 131 14.68 -4.01 -0.34
N ALA A 132 15.95 -3.92 0.00
CA ALA A 132 17.02 -4.42 -0.85
C ALA A 132 17.07 -5.95 -0.87
N ASP A 133 16.98 -6.59 0.31
CA ASP A 133 16.99 -8.06 0.44
C ASP A 133 15.56 -8.61 0.43
N GLN A 134 15.07 -8.85 -0.79
CA GLN A 134 13.73 -9.40 -1.01
C GLN A 134 13.56 -10.80 -0.40
N HIS A 135 14.61 -11.61 -0.44
CA HIS A 135 14.53 -12.96 0.10
C HIS A 135 14.43 -12.95 1.62
N ALA A 136 15.18 -12.09 2.30
CA ALA A 136 15.07 -11.93 3.74
C ALA A 136 13.68 -11.44 4.14
N LEU A 137 13.14 -10.42 3.45
CA LEU A 137 11.78 -9.93 3.70
C LEU A 137 10.73 -11.04 3.55
N ILE A 138 10.73 -11.78 2.45
CA ILE A 138 9.72 -12.80 2.19
C ILE A 138 9.84 -13.98 3.18
N ASN A 139 11.07 -14.34 3.56
CA ASN A 139 11.28 -15.33 4.62
C ASN A 139 10.72 -14.85 5.96
N GLU A 140 10.96 -13.59 6.31
CA GLU A 140 10.46 -12.99 7.54
C GLU A 140 8.92 -12.94 7.57
N MET A 141 8.28 -12.53 6.47
CA MET A 141 6.83 -12.58 6.33
C MET A 141 6.29 -13.99 6.61
N SER A 142 6.92 -15.00 6.03
CA SER A 142 6.52 -16.40 6.28
C SER A 142 6.79 -16.81 7.73
N ARG A 143 7.96 -16.45 8.30
CA ARG A 143 8.36 -16.84 9.66
C ARG A 143 7.36 -16.36 10.71
N ILE A 144 6.96 -15.08 10.64
CA ILE A 144 6.04 -14.48 11.62
C ILE A 144 4.59 -14.86 11.42
N THR A 145 4.20 -15.34 10.24
CA THR A 145 2.83 -15.78 9.95
C THR A 145 2.58 -17.16 10.53
N LYS A 146 1.45 -17.36 11.21
CA LYS A 146 0.99 -18.68 11.69
C LYS A 146 0.74 -19.65 10.53
N PRO A 147 0.81 -20.98 10.75
CA PRO A 147 0.24 -21.95 9.81
C PRO A 147 -1.24 -21.61 9.54
N ASN A 148 -1.66 -21.62 8.28
CA ASN A 148 -2.97 -21.15 7.80
C ASN A 148 -3.24 -19.65 8.04
N GLY A 149 -2.29 -18.90 8.55
CA GLY A 149 -2.36 -17.43 8.61
C GLY A 149 -2.20 -16.81 7.23
N LYS A 150 -2.55 -15.55 7.10
CA LYS A 150 -2.60 -14.85 5.82
C LYS A 150 -1.54 -13.75 5.72
N VAL A 151 -1.09 -13.51 4.50
CA VAL A 151 -0.18 -12.40 4.16
C VAL A 151 -0.83 -11.59 3.05
N PHE A 152 -1.01 -10.30 3.29
CA PHE A 152 -1.47 -9.34 2.30
C PHE A 152 -0.32 -8.46 1.84
N VAL A 153 -0.12 -8.40 0.54
CA VAL A 153 0.87 -7.52 -0.11
C VAL A 153 0.14 -6.59 -1.06
N PHE A 154 0.45 -5.30 -0.99
CA PHE A 154 0.02 -4.32 -1.99
C PHE A 154 1.25 -3.62 -2.56
N GLU A 155 1.38 -3.59 -3.90
CA GLU A 155 2.53 -3.01 -4.59
C GLU A 155 2.14 -2.27 -5.88
N PRO A 156 2.85 -1.18 -6.23
CA PRO A 156 2.73 -0.55 -7.54
C PRO A 156 3.47 -1.38 -8.60
N THR A 157 2.88 -1.49 -9.79
CA THR A 157 3.57 -1.99 -10.99
C THR A 157 4.22 -0.86 -11.76
N LEU A 158 3.64 0.34 -11.68
CA LEU A 158 4.11 1.56 -12.31
C LEU A 158 4.34 2.62 -11.26
N ARG A 159 5.58 3.07 -11.11
CA ARG A 159 5.98 4.14 -10.19
C ARG A 159 7.26 4.81 -10.66
N GLU A 160 7.35 6.14 -10.50
CA GLU A 160 8.60 6.89 -10.63
C GLU A 160 9.66 6.39 -9.65
N LEU A 161 10.93 6.68 -9.90
CA LEU A 161 11.98 6.52 -8.89
C LEU A 161 11.73 7.51 -7.76
N HIS A 162 11.56 7.02 -6.55
CA HIS A 162 11.26 7.84 -5.38
C HIS A 162 11.98 7.32 -4.13
N GLN A 163 12.13 8.20 -3.14
CA GLN A 163 12.83 7.87 -1.89
C GLN A 163 14.25 7.30 -2.10
N ILE A 164 14.93 7.76 -3.16
CA ILE A 164 16.29 7.34 -3.54
C ILE A 164 17.25 7.49 -2.34
N PRO A 165 18.12 6.49 -2.04
CA PRO A 165 18.42 5.31 -2.85
C PRO A 165 17.55 4.08 -2.58
N ASP A 166 16.57 4.15 -1.69
CA ASP A 166 15.80 2.99 -1.22
C ASP A 166 14.59 2.71 -2.14
N ASP A 167 14.83 2.56 -3.44
CA ASP A 167 13.84 2.20 -4.46
C ASP A 167 14.46 1.20 -5.44
N TYR A 168 14.22 -0.09 -5.22
CA TYR A 168 15.05 -1.16 -5.79
C TYR A 168 14.41 -1.89 -6.96
N LEU A 169 13.07 -2.06 -6.98
CA LEU A 169 12.41 -2.88 -7.98
C LEU A 169 10.91 -2.61 -8.13
N ARG A 170 10.33 -3.22 -9.16
CA ARG A 170 8.88 -3.33 -9.37
C ARG A 170 8.57 -4.79 -9.71
N TYR A 171 7.69 -5.41 -8.94
CA TYR A 171 7.20 -6.74 -9.24
C TYR A 171 6.01 -6.70 -10.18
N THR A 172 5.91 -7.74 -11.01
CA THR A 172 4.61 -8.16 -11.53
C THR A 172 3.95 -9.08 -10.49
N PRO A 173 2.62 -9.25 -10.48
CA PRO A 173 1.98 -10.21 -9.59
C PRO A 173 2.59 -11.61 -9.68
N TYR A 174 2.89 -12.08 -10.88
CA TYR A 174 3.48 -13.40 -11.11
C TYR A 174 4.90 -13.54 -10.57
N GLY A 175 5.71 -12.47 -10.66
CA GLY A 175 7.04 -12.45 -10.03
C GLY A 175 6.95 -12.53 -8.51
N MET A 176 5.96 -11.87 -7.92
CA MET A 176 5.69 -11.95 -6.49
C MET A 176 5.23 -13.35 -6.06
N TYR A 177 4.37 -14.02 -6.85
CA TYR A 177 3.95 -15.40 -6.59
C TYR A 177 5.14 -16.34 -6.46
N GLU A 178 6.07 -16.26 -7.40
CA GLU A 178 7.23 -17.15 -7.43
C GLU A 178 8.10 -17.05 -6.17
N ILE A 179 8.30 -15.84 -5.65
CA ILE A 179 9.09 -15.67 -4.43
C ILE A 179 8.31 -16.05 -3.18
N MET A 180 6.99 -15.78 -3.12
CA MET A 180 6.12 -16.17 -2.01
C MET A 180 6.00 -17.68 -1.88
N ARG A 181 5.79 -18.40 -2.99
CA ARG A 181 5.70 -19.87 -3.01
C ARG A 181 6.94 -20.56 -2.49
N LYS A 182 8.13 -20.00 -2.75
CA LYS A 182 9.40 -20.57 -2.25
C LYS A 182 9.47 -20.68 -0.73
N VAL A 183 8.70 -19.86 -0.02
CA VAL A 183 8.67 -19.86 1.45
C VAL A 183 7.35 -20.41 2.02
N GLY A 184 6.54 -21.07 1.20
CA GLY A 184 5.28 -21.69 1.63
C GLY A 184 4.11 -20.71 1.79
N LEU A 185 4.17 -19.55 1.15
CA LEU A 185 3.06 -18.59 1.05
C LEU A 185 2.38 -18.80 -0.31
N GLU A 186 1.19 -19.44 -0.32
CA GLU A 186 0.45 -19.69 -1.56
C GLU A 186 -0.56 -18.56 -1.81
N PRO A 187 -0.44 -17.85 -2.95
CA PRO A 187 -1.42 -16.84 -3.34
C PRO A 187 -2.82 -17.45 -3.53
N ILE A 188 -3.80 -16.87 -2.84
CA ILE A 188 -5.21 -17.32 -2.86
C ILE A 188 -6.15 -16.31 -3.51
N ASP A 189 -5.80 -15.03 -3.53
CA ASP A 189 -6.53 -13.98 -4.23
C ASP A 189 -5.56 -12.93 -4.77
N THR A 190 -5.92 -12.33 -5.92
CA THR A 190 -5.12 -11.26 -6.54
C THR A 190 -6.04 -10.29 -7.24
N LYS A 191 -5.86 -9.02 -6.91
CA LYS A 191 -6.58 -7.93 -7.56
C LYS A 191 -5.62 -7.01 -8.27
N LEU A 192 -6.00 -6.60 -9.48
CA LEU A 192 -5.28 -5.63 -10.29
C LEU A 192 -6.07 -4.32 -10.30
N ASN A 193 -5.39 -3.20 -10.23
CA ASN A 193 -6.04 -1.89 -10.30
C ASN A 193 -5.41 -1.03 -11.39
N GLY A 194 -6.28 -0.21 -12.01
CA GLY A 194 -5.93 0.63 -13.14
C GLY A 194 -5.89 -0.15 -14.45
N GLY A 195 -5.61 0.56 -15.51
CA GLY A 195 -5.52 0.06 -16.87
C GLY A 195 -4.64 0.98 -17.69
N PRO A 196 -4.62 0.84 -19.02
CA PRO A 196 -3.75 1.65 -19.88
C PRO A 196 -3.99 3.16 -19.76
N PHE A 197 -5.23 3.59 -19.56
CA PHE A 197 -5.56 5.00 -19.39
C PHE A 197 -5.16 5.54 -18.02
N SER A 198 -5.32 4.74 -16.96
CA SER A 198 -4.78 5.07 -15.63
C SER A 198 -3.26 5.17 -15.65
N ALA A 199 -2.56 4.30 -16.39
CA ALA A 199 -1.12 4.37 -16.57
C ALA A 199 -0.69 5.66 -17.30
N ILE A 200 -1.43 6.09 -18.34
CA ILE A 200 -1.20 7.37 -19.04
C ILE A 200 -1.38 8.53 -18.07
N GLY A 201 -2.48 8.54 -17.29
CA GLY A 201 -2.77 9.60 -16.32
C GLY A 201 -1.68 9.68 -15.24
N TYR A 202 -1.21 8.56 -14.75
CA TYR A 202 -0.09 8.51 -13.81
C TYR A 202 1.20 9.09 -14.42
N CYS A 203 1.59 8.64 -15.63
CA CYS A 203 2.78 9.15 -16.31
C CYS A 203 2.65 10.65 -16.61
N TRP A 204 1.45 11.12 -16.98
CA TRP A 204 1.18 12.53 -17.18
C TRP A 204 1.43 13.34 -15.92
N LEU A 205 0.88 12.91 -14.79
CA LEU A 205 1.09 13.56 -13.49
C LEU A 205 2.58 13.68 -13.15
N GLN A 206 3.35 12.62 -13.38
CA GLN A 206 4.79 12.63 -13.14
C GLN A 206 5.54 13.55 -14.10
N ALA A 207 5.13 13.59 -15.38
CA ALA A 207 5.74 14.47 -16.37
C ALA A 207 5.56 15.96 -16.03
N LEU A 208 4.46 16.32 -15.37
CA LEU A 208 4.21 17.71 -14.96
C LEU A 208 5.24 18.24 -13.96
N GLU A 209 5.92 17.36 -13.22
CA GLU A 209 6.96 17.79 -12.25
C GLU A 209 8.16 18.45 -12.92
N TYR A 210 8.37 18.21 -14.22
CA TYR A 210 9.43 18.83 -15.02
C TYR A 210 9.06 20.23 -15.53
N LEU A 211 7.81 20.68 -15.37
CA LEU A 211 7.35 21.98 -15.81
C LEU A 211 7.55 23.06 -14.73
N PRO A 212 7.77 24.33 -15.14
CA PRO A 212 7.70 25.46 -14.22
C PRO A 212 6.34 25.50 -13.51
N LEU A 213 6.32 25.96 -12.25
CA LEU A 213 5.16 25.85 -11.36
C LEU A 213 3.84 26.38 -11.97
N GLU A 214 3.88 27.52 -12.65
CA GLU A 214 2.66 28.11 -13.25
C GLU A 214 2.14 27.27 -14.42
N GLN A 215 3.03 26.84 -15.32
CA GLN A 215 2.66 25.94 -16.42
C GLN A 215 2.15 24.59 -15.88
N ARG A 216 2.77 24.07 -14.81
CA ARG A 216 2.33 22.85 -14.15
C ARG A 216 0.88 22.97 -13.68
N LYS A 217 0.52 24.03 -12.95
CA LYS A 217 -0.83 24.24 -12.43
C LYS A 217 -1.90 24.29 -13.53
N GLU A 218 -1.63 25.05 -14.58
CA GLU A 218 -2.54 25.17 -15.72
C GLU A 218 -2.72 23.83 -16.45
N THR A 219 -1.61 23.15 -16.77
CA THR A 219 -1.63 21.88 -17.48
C THR A 219 -2.23 20.75 -16.64
N GLU A 220 -1.98 20.76 -15.33
CA GLU A 220 -2.58 19.83 -14.38
C GLU A 220 -4.10 20.03 -14.31
N ALA A 221 -4.58 21.28 -14.17
CA ALA A 221 -5.99 21.59 -14.13
C ALA A 221 -6.69 21.19 -15.43
N TRP A 222 -6.12 21.53 -16.58
CA TRP A 222 -6.62 21.13 -17.89
C TRP A 222 -6.77 19.61 -18.01
N PHE A 223 -5.73 18.85 -17.64
CA PHE A 223 -5.79 17.40 -17.77
C PHE A 223 -6.79 16.77 -16.81
N PHE A 224 -6.69 17.09 -15.50
CA PHE A 224 -7.49 16.42 -14.48
C PHE A 224 -8.97 16.84 -14.49
N ASN A 225 -9.30 18.06 -14.91
CA ASN A 225 -10.70 18.51 -14.96
C ASN A 225 -11.38 18.11 -16.26
N GLU A 226 -10.66 18.12 -17.39
CA GLU A 226 -11.28 17.95 -18.71
C GLU A 226 -11.10 16.54 -19.29
N HIS A 227 -9.96 15.89 -19.04
CA HIS A 227 -9.61 14.64 -19.72
C HIS A 227 -9.61 13.42 -18.78
N TRP A 228 -9.12 13.56 -17.58
CA TRP A 228 -8.96 12.47 -16.62
C TRP A 228 -10.25 11.69 -16.31
N PRO A 229 -11.41 12.35 -16.10
CA PRO A 229 -12.66 11.64 -15.86
C PRO A 229 -13.03 10.67 -17.00
N GLN A 230 -12.79 11.08 -18.25
CA GLN A 230 -13.05 10.23 -19.40
C GLN A 230 -12.08 9.06 -19.49
N LEU A 231 -10.79 9.28 -19.18
CA LEU A 231 -9.79 8.22 -19.18
C LEU A 231 -10.10 7.16 -18.11
N LYS A 232 -10.47 7.56 -16.90
CA LYS A 232 -10.92 6.63 -15.84
C LYS A 232 -12.16 5.85 -16.27
N GLN A 233 -13.12 6.52 -16.90
CA GLN A 233 -14.31 5.84 -17.42
C GLN A 233 -13.97 4.81 -18.48
N TRP A 234 -13.03 5.08 -19.38
CA TRP A 234 -12.60 4.14 -20.39
C TRP A 234 -11.88 2.92 -19.80
N ASP A 235 -11.05 3.10 -18.80
CA ASP A 235 -10.46 1.97 -18.07
C ASP A 235 -11.54 1.07 -17.46
N THR A 236 -12.57 1.66 -16.84
CA THR A 236 -13.67 0.90 -16.23
C THR A 236 -14.53 0.19 -17.27
N GLN A 237 -14.92 0.88 -18.35
CA GLN A 237 -15.83 0.34 -19.38
C GLN A 237 -15.17 -0.68 -20.30
N HIS A 238 -13.91 -0.46 -20.67
CA HIS A 238 -13.25 -1.25 -21.69
C HIS A 238 -12.41 -2.40 -21.12
N THR A 239 -11.94 -2.32 -19.88
CA THR A 239 -11.36 -3.48 -19.19
C THR A 239 -12.37 -4.58 -18.96
N GLN A 240 -13.65 -4.23 -18.71
CA GLN A 240 -14.74 -5.21 -18.58
C GLN A 240 -15.18 -5.82 -19.91
N ASN A 241 -15.01 -5.11 -21.02
CA ASN A 241 -15.45 -5.55 -22.36
C ASN A 241 -14.35 -6.23 -23.18
N LEU A 242 -13.10 -6.12 -22.78
CA LEU A 242 -12.03 -6.88 -23.42
C LEU A 242 -12.17 -8.34 -23.00
N VAL A 243 -12.32 -9.22 -23.99
CA VAL A 243 -12.37 -10.70 -23.89
C VAL A 243 -11.08 -11.28 -23.25
N ARG A 244 -10.36 -10.50 -22.49
CA ARG A 244 -9.12 -10.87 -21.81
C ARG A 244 -9.31 -10.70 -20.32
N GLU A 245 -9.17 -11.79 -19.62
CA GLU A 245 -9.36 -11.94 -18.18
C GLU A 245 -8.49 -11.01 -17.31
N HIS A 246 -7.51 -10.32 -17.90
CA HIS A 246 -6.56 -9.48 -17.12
C HIS A 246 -6.21 -8.18 -17.85
N THR A 247 -6.15 -7.07 -17.10
CA THR A 247 -5.57 -5.83 -17.63
C THR A 247 -4.08 -6.03 -17.95
N LYS A 248 -3.64 -5.48 -19.08
CA LYS A 248 -2.23 -5.56 -19.49
C LYS A 248 -1.34 -4.48 -18.87
N PHE A 249 -1.94 -3.43 -18.32
CA PHE A 249 -1.26 -2.28 -17.76
C PHE A 249 -1.84 -1.93 -16.38
N PRO A 250 -1.78 -2.85 -15.40
CA PRO A 250 -2.17 -2.48 -14.05
C PRO A 250 -1.21 -1.43 -13.51
N VAL A 251 -1.71 -0.45 -12.79
CA VAL A 251 -0.90 0.55 -12.09
C VAL A 251 -0.44 0.02 -10.74
N GLY A 252 -1.24 -0.85 -10.14
CA GLY A 252 -0.91 -1.54 -8.90
C GLY A 252 -1.64 -2.88 -8.79
N PHE A 253 -1.26 -3.66 -7.80
CA PHE A 253 -1.89 -4.94 -7.50
C PHE A 253 -1.89 -5.22 -5.99
N SER A 254 -2.80 -6.08 -5.57
CA SER A 254 -2.75 -6.72 -4.27
C SER A 254 -2.73 -8.24 -4.40
N ILE A 255 -2.09 -8.90 -3.45
CA ILE A 255 -2.06 -10.36 -3.31
C ILE A 255 -2.44 -10.69 -1.88
N LEU A 256 -3.40 -11.57 -1.70
CA LEU A 256 -3.63 -12.29 -0.45
C LEU A 256 -3.08 -13.70 -0.61
N ALA A 257 -2.19 -14.11 0.27
CA ALA A 257 -1.62 -15.44 0.31
C ALA A 257 -1.91 -16.11 1.65
N GLU A 258 -1.92 -17.43 1.67
CA GLU A 258 -2.05 -18.25 2.87
C GLU A 258 -0.76 -19.04 3.10
N LYS A 259 -0.31 -19.11 4.36
CA LYS A 259 0.82 -19.95 4.72
C LYS A 259 0.40 -21.40 4.75
N ILE A 260 0.92 -22.16 3.80
CA ILE A 260 0.81 -23.61 3.78
C ILE A 260 1.83 -24.18 4.77
N LYS A 261 1.40 -25.04 5.65
CA LYS A 261 2.15 -25.67 6.76
C LYS A 261 3.66 -25.68 6.68
#